data_9e9a952c0def00f23f8994002c8822b6
#
_entry.id   9e9a952c0def00f23f8994002c8822b6
#
_cell.length_a   1.000
_cell.length_b   1.000
_cell.length_c   1.000
_cell.angle_alpha   90.00
_cell.angle_beta   90.00
_cell.angle_gamma   90.00
#
_symmetry.space_group_name_H-M   'P 1'
#
loop_
_entity.id
_entity.type
_entity.pdbx_description
1 polymer ?
#
loop_
_entity_poly.entity_id
_entity_poly.type
_entity_poly.pdbx_seq_one_letter_code
_entity_poly.pdbx_strand_id
1 'polypeptide(L)'
;MKPDITSAPLILSRKIRGVFWPVFGLFLMGLSPNHYPQTEVNTKLLITPKTLKNIPLEKRIIIDARSKFKFLMGHIPGAINLNDWREFTSKKNEIKGLLIEDKILVANKLAKAGINPQISIVIYSDPENPWRTDGRFFWMFERYGFANVAILDGGFDIWKESGGAIETGFQKAPKPSIITQKDINLNSEVIADKQLINNVLNNSDYILIDNRTQKEYHGAIPYGSPRGGHIPNAVHIYWPDFFNKDGTLKSKPDLSSLIQKAGIQPHQEIIVYCTGGVRSAMAYFVFRYLGFKVRNYDGSWWDWSHDPNLPIEIS
;
A
#
# COMPACT_ATOMS: atom_id res chain seq x y z
N MET A 1 82.42 32.25 -42.67
CA MET A 1 82.67 32.01 -44.09
C MET A 1 81.41 31.43 -44.71
N LYS A 2 80.75 32.18 -45.50
CA LYS A 2 79.84 31.71 -46.56
C LYS A 2 80.73 31.16 -47.71
N PRO A 3 80.29 30.40 -48.66
CA PRO A 3 79.12 30.52 -49.51
C PRO A 3 78.47 29.17 -49.78
N ASP A 4 77.38 28.92 -50.39
CA ASP A 4 76.53 29.49 -51.43
C ASP A 4 76.07 28.40 -52.39
N ILE A 5 74.83 28.45 -52.72
CA ILE A 5 74.11 28.35 -54.01
C ILE A 5 73.72 26.97 -54.60
N THR A 6 72.42 26.92 -54.85
CA THR A 6 71.58 26.41 -55.99
C THR A 6 71.44 24.95 -56.24
N SER A 7 70.22 24.49 -56.31
CA SER A 7 69.33 24.37 -57.47
C SER A 7 68.11 23.56 -57.23
N ALA A 8 66.94 24.06 -57.58
CA ALA A 8 65.72 23.26 -57.79
C ALA A 8 65.85 22.53 -59.17
N PRO A 9 65.14 21.47 -59.43
CA PRO A 9 63.82 21.66 -60.04
C PRO A 9 62.68 20.56 -59.74
N LEU A 10 61.51 21.01 -60.01
CA LEU A 10 60.36 20.34 -60.69
C LEU A 10 59.63 19.18 -60.03
N ILE A 11 58.40 19.46 -59.53
CA ILE A 11 57.05 18.97 -59.89
C ILE A 11 56.92 17.48 -60.13
N LEU A 12 56.19 16.84 -59.24
CA LEU A 12 55.13 15.90 -59.65
C LEU A 12 53.97 15.84 -58.58
N SER A 13 52.80 16.24 -59.08
CA SER A 13 51.53 16.17 -58.36
C SER A 13 51.17 14.74 -58.02
N ARG A 14 50.92 14.42 -56.75
CA ARG A 14 50.12 13.25 -56.38
C ARG A 14 48.99 13.71 -55.49
N LYS A 15 47.79 13.54 -56.02
CA LYS A 15 46.51 13.60 -55.32
C LYS A 15 46.59 12.71 -54.07
N ILE A 16 46.50 13.29 -52.87
CA ILE A 16 46.25 12.58 -51.66
C ILE A 16 44.74 12.65 -51.42
N ARG A 17 44.09 11.48 -51.50
CA ARG A 17 42.70 11.28 -51.19
C ARG A 17 42.48 11.63 -49.72
N GLY A 18 41.55 12.53 -49.47
CA GLY A 18 41.12 12.88 -48.12
C GLY A 18 40.54 11.67 -47.42
N VAL A 19 41.11 11.33 -46.28
CA VAL A 19 40.53 10.42 -45.33
C VAL A 19 39.56 11.24 -44.49
N PHE A 20 38.29 11.04 -44.75
CA PHE A 20 37.22 11.56 -43.88
C PHE A 20 37.30 10.77 -42.56
N TRP A 21 37.67 11.40 -41.49
CA TRP A 21 37.39 10.93 -40.15
C TRP A 21 35.93 11.28 -39.83
N PRO A 22 35.10 10.30 -39.43
CA PRO A 22 33.78 10.62 -38.90
C PRO A 22 33.99 11.28 -37.53
N VAL A 23 33.58 12.52 -37.42
CA VAL A 23 33.34 13.18 -36.12
C VAL A 23 32.21 12.37 -35.44
N PHE A 24 32.59 11.55 -34.48
CA PHE A 24 31.64 10.99 -33.56
C PHE A 24 31.04 12.15 -32.74
N GLY A 25 29.92 12.67 -33.21
CA GLY A 25 29.07 13.52 -32.41
C GLY A 25 28.61 12.70 -31.21
N LEU A 26 29.11 13.01 -30.01
CA LEU A 26 28.50 12.62 -28.76
C LEU A 26 27.07 13.15 -28.78
N PHE A 27 26.12 12.31 -29.17
CA PHE A 27 24.71 12.50 -28.83
C PHE A 27 24.65 12.34 -27.30
N LEU A 28 24.76 13.45 -26.58
CA LEU A 28 24.20 13.56 -25.26
C LEU A 28 22.72 13.32 -25.43
N MET A 29 22.30 12.02 -25.31
CA MET A 29 20.92 11.72 -25.02
C MET A 29 20.62 12.42 -23.70
N GLY A 30 20.00 13.57 -23.81
CA GLY A 30 19.37 14.22 -22.68
C GLY A 30 18.48 13.19 -22.03
N LEU A 31 18.87 12.73 -20.85
CA LEU A 31 17.99 12.00 -19.96
C LEU A 31 16.80 12.92 -19.73
N SER A 32 15.71 12.65 -20.44
CA SER A 32 14.43 13.25 -20.14
C SER A 32 14.16 13.04 -18.65
N PRO A 33 13.76 14.08 -17.91
CA PRO A 33 13.47 13.92 -16.51
C PRO A 33 12.32 12.91 -16.37
N ASN A 34 12.67 11.72 -15.89
CA ASN A 34 11.83 10.78 -15.18
C ASN A 34 10.40 10.63 -15.66
N HIS A 35 10.21 9.88 -16.74
CA HIS A 35 8.94 9.18 -16.92
C HIS A 35 8.93 7.95 -16.00
N TYR A 36 8.50 8.14 -14.76
CA TYR A 36 7.98 7.02 -13.96
C TYR A 36 6.87 6.39 -14.78
N PRO A 37 6.96 5.10 -15.15
CA PRO A 37 5.88 4.46 -15.88
C PRO A 37 4.60 4.69 -15.07
N GLN A 38 3.61 5.30 -15.71
CA GLN A 38 2.33 5.58 -15.10
C GLN A 38 1.65 4.23 -14.91
N THR A 39 1.87 3.57 -13.76
CA THR A 39 1.05 2.43 -13.36
C THR A 39 -0.41 2.87 -13.45
N GLU A 40 -1.24 2.11 -14.14
CA GLU A 40 -2.67 2.43 -14.24
C GLU A 40 -3.29 2.32 -12.84
N VAL A 41 -3.87 3.43 -12.39
CA VAL A 41 -4.54 3.46 -11.07
C VAL A 41 -5.74 2.53 -11.10
N ASN A 42 -5.85 1.66 -10.12
CA ASN A 42 -7.04 0.82 -9.98
C ASN A 42 -8.19 1.62 -9.33
N THR A 43 -8.88 2.39 -10.15
CA THR A 43 -9.97 3.28 -9.72
C THR A 43 -11.16 2.56 -9.08
N LYS A 44 -11.23 1.23 -9.20
CA LYS A 44 -12.27 0.43 -8.54
C LYS A 44 -12.05 0.29 -7.03
N LEU A 45 -10.83 0.50 -6.54
CA LEU A 45 -10.48 0.31 -5.13
C LEU A 45 -10.78 1.55 -4.26
N LEU A 46 -10.86 2.74 -4.86
CA LEU A 46 -11.18 3.99 -4.15
C LEU A 46 -12.38 4.63 -4.82
N ILE A 47 -13.46 4.83 -4.09
CA ILE A 47 -14.68 5.42 -4.63
C ILE A 47 -15.06 6.70 -3.92
N THR A 48 -15.68 7.62 -4.66
CA THR A 48 -16.18 8.88 -4.13
C THR A 48 -17.58 8.72 -3.54
N PRO A 49 -18.06 9.67 -2.71
CA PRO A 49 -19.45 9.71 -2.28
C PRO A 49 -20.44 9.72 -3.45
N LYS A 50 -20.13 10.41 -4.54
CA LYS A 50 -20.95 10.41 -5.77
C LYS A 50 -21.08 9.02 -6.37
N THR A 51 -19.98 8.28 -6.46
CA THR A 51 -19.97 6.89 -6.95
C THR A 51 -20.81 6.00 -6.04
N LEU A 52 -20.60 6.12 -4.71
CA LEU A 52 -21.34 5.30 -3.75
C LEU A 52 -22.86 5.54 -3.81
N LYS A 53 -23.30 6.79 -3.97
CA LYS A 53 -24.74 7.12 -4.13
C LYS A 53 -25.38 6.42 -5.34
N ASN A 54 -24.61 6.14 -6.39
CA ASN A 54 -25.09 5.52 -7.61
C ASN A 54 -25.08 3.98 -7.61
N ILE A 55 -24.47 3.34 -6.61
CA ILE A 55 -24.50 1.88 -6.47
C ILE A 55 -25.82 1.49 -5.77
N PRO A 56 -26.69 0.65 -6.37
CA PRO A 56 -27.91 0.18 -5.72
C PRO A 56 -27.64 -0.50 -4.39
N LEU A 57 -28.55 -0.35 -3.42
CA LEU A 57 -28.38 -0.88 -2.07
C LEU A 57 -28.21 -2.41 -2.04
N GLU A 58 -28.93 -3.11 -2.92
CA GLU A 58 -28.87 -4.57 -3.03
C GLU A 58 -27.57 -5.09 -3.67
N LYS A 59 -26.78 -4.21 -4.28
CA LYS A 59 -25.50 -4.53 -4.93
C LYS A 59 -24.27 -4.13 -4.12
N ARG A 60 -24.48 -3.61 -2.90
CA ARG A 60 -23.38 -3.16 -2.03
C ARG A 60 -23.60 -3.55 -0.58
N ILE A 61 -22.51 -3.84 0.09
CA ILE A 61 -22.41 -3.91 1.55
C ILE A 61 -21.53 -2.75 1.97
N ILE A 62 -22.02 -1.92 2.89
CA ILE A 62 -21.27 -0.80 3.43
C ILE A 62 -20.78 -1.18 4.83
N ILE A 63 -19.48 -1.04 5.07
CA ILE A 63 -18.85 -1.33 6.36
C ILE A 63 -18.37 -0.04 6.99
N ASP A 64 -18.87 0.27 8.18
CA ASP A 64 -18.36 1.33 9.05
C ASP A 64 -17.29 0.74 9.99
N ALA A 65 -16.04 1.11 9.77
CA ALA A 65 -14.91 0.68 10.59
C ALA A 65 -14.64 1.58 11.80
N ARG A 66 -15.49 2.59 12.05
CA ARG A 66 -15.37 3.50 13.20
C ARG A 66 -15.87 2.83 14.48
N SER A 67 -15.58 3.48 15.61
CA SER A 67 -16.08 3.01 16.91
C SER A 67 -17.61 2.91 16.94
N LYS A 68 -18.13 1.97 17.74
CA LYS A 68 -19.57 1.81 17.91
C LYS A 68 -20.27 3.11 18.35
N PHE A 69 -19.60 3.92 19.17
CA PHE A 69 -20.15 5.21 19.59
C PHE A 69 -20.33 6.16 18.40
N LYS A 70 -19.30 6.32 17.54
CA LYS A 70 -19.40 7.16 16.35
C LYS A 70 -20.46 6.66 15.37
N PHE A 71 -20.59 5.34 15.22
CA PHE A 71 -21.63 4.72 14.41
C PHE A 71 -23.05 5.09 14.93
N LEU A 72 -23.29 4.98 16.23
CA LEU A 72 -24.58 5.30 16.83
C LEU A 72 -24.96 6.78 16.68
N MET A 73 -23.98 7.67 16.70
CA MET A 73 -24.18 9.10 16.51
C MET A 73 -24.49 9.49 15.05
N GLY A 74 -24.12 8.63 14.10
CA GLY A 74 -24.42 8.84 12.69
C GLY A 74 -23.60 7.92 11.80
N HIS A 75 -24.26 7.27 10.83
CA HIS A 75 -23.63 6.37 9.88
C HIS A 75 -24.31 6.44 8.51
N ILE A 76 -23.67 5.90 7.49
CA ILE A 76 -24.25 5.77 6.14
C ILE A 76 -25.40 4.77 6.20
N PRO A 77 -26.59 5.06 5.64
CA PRO A 77 -27.76 4.20 5.71
C PRO A 77 -27.47 2.77 5.25
N GLY A 78 -27.88 1.82 6.07
CA GLY A 78 -27.66 0.39 5.82
C GLY A 78 -26.25 -0.11 6.09
N ALA A 79 -25.35 0.72 6.64
CA ALA A 79 -23.99 0.30 6.97
C ALA A 79 -23.97 -0.72 8.12
N ILE A 80 -23.04 -1.65 8.06
CA ILE A 80 -22.72 -2.63 9.10
C ILE A 80 -21.50 -2.11 9.88
N ASN A 81 -21.61 -2.03 11.21
CA ASN A 81 -20.48 -1.63 12.04
C ASN A 81 -19.55 -2.81 12.34
N LEU A 82 -18.38 -2.82 11.73
CA LEU A 82 -17.25 -3.70 12.07
C LEU A 82 -16.16 -2.85 12.73
N ASN A 83 -16.31 -2.57 14.00
CA ASN A 83 -15.46 -1.63 14.72
C ASN A 83 -14.20 -2.27 15.35
N ASP A 84 -14.16 -3.58 15.50
CA ASP A 84 -13.01 -4.28 16.08
C ASP A 84 -12.43 -5.34 15.14
N TRP A 85 -11.39 -4.96 14.42
CA TRP A 85 -10.65 -5.87 13.56
C TRP A 85 -10.02 -7.06 14.32
N ARG A 86 -9.85 -6.95 15.65
CA ARG A 86 -9.28 -8.01 16.49
C ARG A 86 -10.19 -9.23 16.57
N GLU A 87 -11.48 -9.08 16.27
CA GLU A 87 -12.39 -10.21 16.16
C GLU A 87 -11.99 -11.20 15.06
N PHE A 88 -11.22 -10.74 14.07
CA PHE A 88 -10.68 -11.55 12.97
C PHE A 88 -9.23 -11.97 13.19
N THR A 89 -8.70 -11.81 14.39
CA THR A 89 -7.32 -12.21 14.70
C THR A 89 -7.27 -13.51 15.50
N SER A 90 -6.20 -14.28 15.28
CA SER A 90 -5.92 -15.50 16.00
C SER A 90 -5.54 -15.18 17.46
N LYS A 91 -6.17 -15.90 18.40
CA LYS A 91 -5.83 -15.86 19.83
C LYS A 91 -4.82 -16.93 20.22
N LYS A 92 -4.44 -17.81 19.28
CA LYS A 92 -3.56 -18.96 19.52
C LYS A 92 -2.08 -18.65 19.35
N ASN A 93 -1.76 -17.52 18.73
CA ASN A 93 -0.39 -17.13 18.44
C ASN A 93 0.13 -16.18 19.51
N GLU A 94 1.42 -16.30 19.84
CA GLU A 94 2.12 -15.36 20.72
C GLU A 94 2.19 -13.96 20.09
N ILE A 95 2.30 -13.91 18.75
CA ILE A 95 2.30 -12.66 17.99
C ILE A 95 0.87 -12.15 17.86
N LYS A 96 0.64 -10.97 18.39
CA LYS A 96 -0.67 -10.30 18.38
C LYS A 96 -1.01 -9.80 16.97
N GLY A 97 -2.28 -9.90 16.61
CA GLY A 97 -2.80 -9.26 15.42
C GLY A 97 -2.83 -10.11 14.16
N LEU A 98 -2.22 -11.30 14.14
CA LEU A 98 -2.27 -12.21 12.99
C LEU A 98 -3.70 -12.62 12.66
N LEU A 99 -4.07 -12.59 11.39
CA LEU A 99 -5.39 -12.99 10.94
C LEU A 99 -5.69 -14.47 11.22
N ILE A 100 -6.96 -14.76 11.42
CA ILE A 100 -7.46 -16.13 11.50
C ILE A 100 -7.32 -16.79 10.12
N GLU A 101 -6.72 -17.99 10.08
CA GLU A 101 -6.60 -18.80 8.85
C GLU A 101 -7.58 -19.97 8.83
N ASP A 102 -8.27 -20.25 9.93
CA ASP A 102 -9.37 -21.22 9.99
C ASP A 102 -10.55 -20.73 9.15
N LYS A 103 -10.70 -21.29 7.96
CA LYS A 103 -11.71 -20.91 6.97
C LYS A 103 -13.15 -21.10 7.49
N ILE A 104 -13.40 -22.09 8.36
CA ILE A 104 -14.73 -22.33 8.96
C ILE A 104 -15.05 -21.19 9.91
N LEU A 105 -14.10 -20.86 10.78
CA LEU A 105 -14.27 -19.78 11.75
C LEU A 105 -14.46 -18.41 11.06
N VAL A 106 -13.66 -18.14 10.01
CA VAL A 106 -13.81 -16.92 9.20
C VAL A 106 -15.18 -16.85 8.54
N ALA A 107 -15.60 -17.92 7.86
CA ALA A 107 -16.90 -17.99 7.19
C ALA A 107 -18.06 -17.74 8.19
N ASN A 108 -18.02 -18.38 9.35
CA ASN A 108 -19.06 -18.21 10.39
C ASN A 108 -19.13 -16.75 10.90
N LYS A 109 -17.98 -16.08 11.08
CA LYS A 109 -17.94 -14.67 11.50
C LYS A 109 -18.49 -13.74 10.43
N LEU A 110 -18.11 -13.95 9.19
CA LEU A 110 -18.58 -13.15 8.05
C LEU A 110 -20.07 -13.39 7.78
N ALA A 111 -20.54 -14.65 7.87
CA ALA A 111 -21.95 -14.98 7.76
C ALA A 111 -22.79 -14.23 8.79
N LYS A 112 -22.38 -14.28 10.07
CA LYS A 112 -23.05 -13.57 11.17
C LYS A 112 -23.09 -12.06 10.95
N ALA A 113 -22.06 -11.48 10.35
CA ALA A 113 -22.00 -10.07 9.99
C ALA A 113 -22.80 -9.73 8.72
N GLY A 114 -23.44 -10.71 8.06
CA GLY A 114 -24.21 -10.49 6.82
C GLY A 114 -23.33 -10.24 5.58
N ILE A 115 -22.04 -10.56 5.63
CA ILE A 115 -21.10 -10.35 4.53
C ILE A 115 -21.32 -11.44 3.46
N ASN A 116 -21.47 -11.01 2.21
CA ASN A 116 -21.63 -11.89 1.06
C ASN A 116 -20.50 -11.63 0.05
N PRO A 117 -19.69 -12.65 -0.32
CA PRO A 117 -18.57 -12.49 -1.23
C PRO A 117 -18.97 -12.11 -2.67
N GLN A 118 -20.24 -12.29 -3.03
CA GLN A 118 -20.78 -11.96 -4.35
C GLN A 118 -21.17 -10.46 -4.49
N ILE A 119 -21.21 -9.73 -3.38
CA ILE A 119 -21.65 -8.33 -3.34
C ILE A 119 -20.45 -7.42 -3.12
N SER A 120 -20.42 -6.26 -3.78
CA SER A 120 -19.37 -5.28 -3.60
C SER A 120 -19.34 -4.74 -2.16
N ILE A 121 -18.17 -4.71 -1.56
CA ILE A 121 -17.93 -4.20 -0.21
C ILE A 121 -17.31 -2.81 -0.31
N VAL A 122 -17.91 -1.84 0.37
CA VAL A 122 -17.38 -0.48 0.51
C VAL A 122 -17.11 -0.22 1.98
N ILE A 123 -15.89 0.10 2.31
CA ILE A 123 -15.44 0.32 3.70
C ILE A 123 -15.17 1.80 3.91
N TYR A 124 -15.56 2.33 5.05
CA TYR A 124 -15.19 3.68 5.44
C TYR A 124 -14.79 3.79 6.91
N SER A 125 -13.99 4.80 7.20
CA SER A 125 -13.63 5.24 8.53
C SER A 125 -13.76 6.77 8.60
N ASP A 126 -13.00 7.41 9.46
CA ASP A 126 -12.85 8.86 9.52
C ASP A 126 -11.36 9.25 9.60
N PRO A 127 -11.01 10.51 9.28
CA PRO A 127 -9.62 11.00 9.31
C PRO A 127 -8.97 10.91 10.69
N GLU A 128 -9.78 11.02 11.76
CA GLU A 128 -9.31 10.98 13.14
C GLU A 128 -8.96 9.58 13.63
N ASN A 129 -9.30 8.54 12.87
CA ASN A 129 -8.93 7.18 13.23
C ASN A 129 -7.41 7.00 13.16
N PRO A 130 -6.71 6.90 14.30
CA PRO A 130 -5.24 6.88 14.34
C PRO A 130 -4.62 5.64 13.69
N TRP A 131 -5.44 4.66 13.34
CA TRP A 131 -5.02 3.38 12.78
C TRP A 131 -5.53 3.14 11.36
N ARG A 132 -6.51 3.92 10.88
CA ARG A 132 -7.20 3.71 9.61
C ARG A 132 -7.58 2.24 9.43
N THR A 133 -8.46 1.79 10.29
CA THR A 133 -8.91 0.38 10.35
C THR A 133 -9.69 -0.06 9.12
N ASP A 134 -10.20 0.89 8.33
CA ASP A 134 -10.72 0.66 6.98
C ASP A 134 -9.69 -0.04 6.06
N GLY A 135 -8.42 0.39 6.09
CA GLY A 135 -7.33 -0.30 5.38
C GLY A 135 -7.09 -1.71 5.89
N ARG A 136 -7.20 -1.92 7.22
CA ARG A 136 -7.07 -3.27 7.79
C ARG A 136 -8.16 -4.21 7.29
N PHE A 137 -9.41 -3.77 7.25
CA PHE A 137 -10.52 -4.56 6.71
C PHE A 137 -10.39 -4.77 5.20
N PHE A 138 -9.96 -3.75 4.44
CA PHE A 138 -9.70 -3.88 3.01
C PHE A 138 -8.73 -5.01 2.73
N TRP A 139 -7.54 -4.98 3.35
CA TRP A 139 -6.52 -6.02 3.18
C TRP A 139 -7.01 -7.39 3.66
N MET A 140 -7.72 -7.45 4.77
CA MET A 140 -8.31 -8.68 5.30
C MET A 140 -9.26 -9.33 4.29
N PHE A 141 -10.13 -8.56 3.66
CA PHE A 141 -11.03 -9.09 2.63
C PHE A 141 -10.27 -9.60 1.40
N GLU A 142 -9.26 -8.87 0.91
CA GLU A 142 -8.40 -9.37 -0.19
C GLU A 142 -7.65 -10.64 0.23
N ARG A 143 -7.17 -10.73 1.48
CA ARG A 143 -6.55 -11.94 2.02
C ARG A 143 -7.50 -13.15 2.05
N TYR A 144 -8.78 -12.91 2.33
CA TYR A 144 -9.82 -13.96 2.32
C TYR A 144 -10.40 -14.24 0.93
N GLY A 145 -9.89 -13.59 -0.12
CA GLY A 145 -10.24 -13.86 -1.52
C GLY A 145 -11.42 -13.06 -2.05
N PHE A 146 -11.82 -11.98 -1.37
CA PHE A 146 -12.87 -11.08 -1.86
C PHE A 146 -12.31 -10.16 -2.95
N ALA A 147 -12.92 -10.18 -4.13
CA ALA A 147 -12.42 -9.43 -5.30
C ALA A 147 -12.98 -8.00 -5.41
N ASN A 148 -14.14 -7.74 -4.83
CA ASN A 148 -14.89 -6.49 -5.02
C ASN A 148 -14.92 -5.69 -3.71
N VAL A 149 -13.77 -5.16 -3.30
CA VAL A 149 -13.62 -4.35 -2.08
C VAL A 149 -13.09 -2.98 -2.44
N ALA A 150 -13.66 -1.93 -1.87
CA ALA A 150 -13.24 -0.56 -2.08
C ALA A 150 -13.26 0.23 -0.76
N ILE A 151 -12.49 1.32 -0.70
CA ILE A 151 -12.54 2.31 0.38
C ILE A 151 -13.28 3.55 -0.13
N LEU A 152 -14.12 4.14 0.72
CA LEU A 152 -14.76 5.43 0.48
C LEU A 152 -13.75 6.55 0.78
N ASP A 153 -13.41 7.32 -0.24
CA ASP A 153 -12.46 8.42 -0.12
C ASP A 153 -12.94 9.51 0.85
N GLY A 154 -12.06 9.89 1.79
CA GLY A 154 -12.40 10.84 2.86
C GLY A 154 -13.40 10.32 3.90
N GLY A 155 -13.89 9.09 3.76
CA GLY A 155 -14.72 8.40 4.74
C GLY A 155 -16.04 9.09 5.05
N PHE A 156 -16.45 9.01 6.34
CA PHE A 156 -17.75 9.52 6.77
C PHE A 156 -17.88 11.04 6.68
N ASP A 157 -16.80 11.78 6.93
CA ASP A 157 -16.86 13.24 6.95
C ASP A 157 -17.11 13.79 5.55
N ILE A 158 -16.39 13.31 4.54
CA ILE A 158 -16.61 13.69 3.13
C ILE A 158 -17.97 13.21 2.62
N TRP A 159 -18.46 12.03 3.08
CA TRP A 159 -19.82 11.59 2.80
C TRP A 159 -20.85 12.62 3.30
N LYS A 160 -20.72 13.05 4.55
CA LYS A 160 -21.61 14.04 5.18
C LYS A 160 -21.54 15.39 4.45
N GLU A 161 -20.34 15.90 4.18
CA GLU A 161 -20.13 17.16 3.45
C GLU A 161 -20.69 17.14 2.03
N SER A 162 -20.69 15.97 1.39
CA SER A 162 -21.30 15.78 0.06
C SER A 162 -22.83 15.72 0.08
N GLY A 163 -23.48 15.96 1.22
CA GLY A 163 -24.93 15.83 1.40
C GLY A 163 -25.40 14.37 1.32
N GLY A 164 -24.60 13.43 1.79
CA GLY A 164 -24.99 12.02 1.93
C GLY A 164 -26.00 11.84 3.05
N ALA A 165 -26.98 10.94 2.87
CA ALA A 165 -27.96 10.60 3.91
C ALA A 165 -27.26 9.97 5.12
N ILE A 166 -27.82 10.23 6.31
CA ILE A 166 -27.28 9.74 7.59
C ILE A 166 -28.41 9.08 8.36
N GLU A 167 -28.13 7.90 8.91
CA GLU A 167 -28.93 7.22 9.91
C GLU A 167 -28.26 7.32 11.28
N THR A 168 -29.04 7.29 12.35
CA THR A 168 -28.57 7.30 13.74
C THR A 168 -29.12 6.11 14.51
N GLY A 169 -28.47 5.75 15.61
CA GLY A 169 -28.91 4.66 16.48
C GLY A 169 -28.37 3.29 16.06
N PHE A 170 -29.03 2.25 16.55
CA PHE A 170 -28.58 0.88 16.33
C PHE A 170 -28.97 0.40 14.93
N GLN A 171 -28.01 -0.22 14.24
CA GLN A 171 -28.34 -0.97 13.02
C GLN A 171 -29.30 -2.12 13.35
N LYS A 172 -30.20 -2.43 12.45
CA LYS A 172 -30.90 -3.73 12.49
C LYS A 172 -29.86 -4.83 12.36
N ALA A 173 -30.00 -5.90 13.18
CA ALA A 173 -29.13 -7.05 13.04
C ALA A 173 -29.11 -7.50 11.57
N PRO A 174 -27.94 -7.59 10.94
CA PRO A 174 -27.87 -8.02 9.56
C PRO A 174 -28.42 -9.45 9.45
N LYS A 175 -29.16 -9.71 8.37
CA LYS A 175 -29.55 -11.11 8.08
C LYS A 175 -28.26 -11.87 7.79
N PRO A 176 -28.02 -13.02 8.47
CA PRO A 176 -26.86 -13.84 8.18
C PRO A 176 -26.80 -14.20 6.69
N SER A 177 -25.62 -14.06 6.11
CA SER A 177 -25.39 -14.47 4.72
C SER A 177 -25.11 -15.97 4.63
N ILE A 178 -25.25 -16.52 3.42
CA ILE A 178 -24.83 -17.89 3.12
C ILE A 178 -23.40 -17.82 2.60
N ILE A 179 -22.45 -18.01 3.51
CA ILE A 179 -21.03 -18.11 3.18
C ILE A 179 -20.44 -19.33 3.89
N THR A 180 -19.63 -20.09 3.21
CA THR A 180 -19.01 -21.32 3.69
C THR A 180 -17.49 -21.26 3.62
N GLN A 181 -16.81 -22.23 4.20
CA GLN A 181 -15.35 -22.34 4.07
C GLN A 181 -14.85 -22.42 2.62
N LYS A 182 -15.70 -22.85 1.66
CA LYS A 182 -15.35 -22.94 0.23
C LYS A 182 -15.26 -21.57 -0.42
N ASP A 183 -15.96 -20.59 0.14
CA ASP A 183 -15.97 -19.22 -0.33
C ASP A 183 -14.75 -18.43 0.21
N ILE A 184 -14.01 -19.00 1.18
CA ILE A 184 -12.80 -18.40 1.73
C ILE A 184 -11.58 -18.94 1.00
N ASN A 185 -10.96 -18.07 0.20
CA ASN A 185 -9.72 -18.38 -0.53
C ASN A 185 -8.58 -17.55 0.05
N LEU A 186 -7.72 -18.19 0.87
CA LEU A 186 -6.57 -17.51 1.48
C LEU A 186 -5.55 -17.09 0.42
N ASN A 187 -5.61 -15.84 -0.01
CA ASN A 187 -4.73 -15.30 -1.03
C ASN A 187 -3.31 -15.08 -0.48
N SER A 188 -2.35 -15.91 -0.89
CA SER A 188 -0.94 -15.81 -0.48
C SER A 188 -0.18 -14.66 -1.13
N GLU A 189 -0.71 -14.08 -2.21
CA GLU A 189 -0.03 -13.01 -2.95
C GLU A 189 -0.12 -11.63 -2.26
N VAL A 190 -0.98 -11.49 -1.24
CA VAL A 190 -1.21 -10.23 -0.55
C VAL A 190 -0.62 -10.17 0.86
N ILE A 191 0.03 -11.25 1.28
CA ILE A 191 0.64 -11.37 2.61
C ILE A 191 2.14 -11.67 2.50
N ALA A 192 2.92 -11.12 3.42
CA ALA A 192 4.30 -11.50 3.67
C ALA A 192 4.44 -12.06 5.08
N ASP A 193 5.41 -12.93 5.27
CA ASP A 193 5.86 -13.43 6.55
C ASP A 193 7.36 -13.13 6.76
N LYS A 194 7.87 -13.40 7.96
CA LYS A 194 9.27 -13.13 8.28
C LYS A 194 10.26 -13.98 7.47
N GLN A 195 9.85 -15.16 7.00
CA GLN A 195 10.73 -16.00 6.19
C GLN A 195 10.92 -15.40 4.80
N LEU A 196 9.82 -14.98 4.15
CA LEU A 196 9.90 -14.27 2.88
C LEU A 196 10.79 -13.03 3.01
N ILE A 197 10.54 -12.20 4.02
CA ILE A 197 11.30 -10.96 4.23
C ILE A 197 12.78 -11.26 4.40
N ASN A 198 13.15 -12.20 5.28
CA ASN A 198 14.55 -12.56 5.52
C ASN A 198 15.25 -13.06 4.25
N ASN A 199 14.53 -13.78 3.38
CA ASN A 199 15.06 -14.28 2.11
C ASN A 199 15.28 -13.18 1.06
N VAL A 200 14.55 -12.06 1.15
CA VAL A 200 14.59 -10.97 0.15
C VAL A 200 15.29 -9.70 0.64
N LEU A 201 15.87 -9.69 1.84
CA LEU A 201 16.53 -8.50 2.43
C LEU A 201 17.55 -7.82 1.49
N ASN A 202 18.26 -8.60 0.69
CA ASN A 202 19.29 -8.12 -0.23
C ASN A 202 18.89 -8.28 -1.72
N ASN A 203 17.61 -8.50 -2.01
CA ASN A 203 17.12 -8.64 -3.36
C ASN A 203 16.53 -7.31 -3.85
N SER A 204 17.15 -6.72 -4.86
CA SER A 204 16.74 -5.42 -5.45
C SER A 204 15.36 -5.43 -6.11
N ASP A 205 14.78 -6.61 -6.38
CA ASP A 205 13.43 -6.73 -6.91
C ASP A 205 12.34 -6.49 -5.85
N TYR A 206 12.75 -6.38 -4.58
CA TYR A 206 11.87 -6.11 -3.45
C TYR A 206 12.25 -4.82 -2.76
N ILE A 207 11.26 -4.17 -2.17
CA ILE A 207 11.48 -3.03 -1.28
C ILE A 207 10.59 -3.15 -0.04
N LEU A 208 11.21 -2.99 1.13
CA LEU A 208 10.51 -2.98 2.41
C LEU A 208 10.17 -1.55 2.80
N ILE A 209 8.95 -1.32 3.27
CA ILE A 209 8.50 0.00 3.69
C ILE A 209 7.98 -0.06 5.12
N ASP A 210 8.65 0.69 5.99
CA ASP A 210 8.21 0.91 7.37
C ASP A 210 7.20 2.07 7.42
N ASN A 211 5.97 1.76 7.80
CA ASN A 211 4.88 2.73 7.86
C ASN A 211 4.63 3.28 9.28
N ARG A 212 5.53 3.01 10.22
CA ARG A 212 5.46 3.50 11.60
C ARG A 212 5.81 4.98 11.69
N THR A 213 5.74 5.53 12.89
CA THR A 213 6.27 6.87 13.16
C THR A 213 7.80 6.88 13.01
N GLN A 214 8.36 8.05 12.71
CA GLN A 214 9.81 8.23 12.64
C GLN A 214 10.50 7.81 13.95
N LYS A 215 9.89 8.09 15.11
CA LYS A 215 10.43 7.66 16.40
C LYS A 215 10.53 6.13 16.52
N GLU A 216 9.51 5.38 16.06
CA GLU A 216 9.55 3.91 16.05
C GLU A 216 10.62 3.38 15.10
N TYR A 217 10.78 3.97 13.93
CA TYR A 217 11.82 3.64 12.96
C TYR A 217 13.21 3.79 13.56
N HIS A 218 13.47 4.85 14.33
CA HIS A 218 14.72 5.12 15.04
C HIS A 218 14.84 4.44 16.41
N GLY A 219 14.01 3.46 16.74
CA GLY A 219 14.21 2.60 17.90
C GLY A 219 13.24 2.77 19.07
N ALA A 220 12.27 3.69 19.02
CA ALA A 220 11.25 3.77 20.06
C ALA A 220 10.33 2.53 20.04
N ILE A 221 9.89 2.08 21.21
CA ILE A 221 9.07 0.87 21.42
C ILE A 221 7.74 1.17 22.13
N PRO A 222 6.90 2.09 21.61
CA PRO A 222 5.71 2.56 22.33
C PRO A 222 4.66 1.47 22.59
N TYR A 223 4.73 0.35 21.86
CA TYR A 223 3.76 -0.76 21.96
C TYR A 223 4.34 -2.03 22.54
N GLY A 224 5.47 -1.93 23.26
CA GLY A 224 6.06 -3.05 24.03
C GLY A 224 6.73 -4.12 23.16
N SER A 225 7.30 -3.74 22.03
CA SER A 225 8.18 -4.63 21.26
C SER A 225 9.47 -4.91 22.06
N PRO A 226 10.03 -6.13 22.01
CA PRO A 226 11.23 -6.47 22.79
C PRO A 226 12.48 -5.76 22.29
N ARG A 227 12.53 -5.36 21.01
CA ARG A 227 13.66 -4.64 20.43
C ARG A 227 13.16 -3.42 19.67
N GLY A 228 13.92 -2.31 19.68
CA GLY A 228 13.71 -1.12 18.88
C GLY A 228 14.50 -1.17 17.57
N GLY A 229 14.21 -0.24 16.63
CA GLY A 229 14.82 -0.17 15.31
C GLY A 229 13.87 -0.54 14.19
N HIS A 230 14.43 -0.93 13.05
CA HIS A 230 13.66 -1.30 11.84
C HIS A 230 14.30 -2.51 11.13
N ILE A 231 13.59 -3.10 10.19
CA ILE A 231 14.09 -4.19 9.35
C ILE A 231 15.18 -3.61 8.42
N PRO A 232 16.34 -4.27 8.27
CA PRO A 232 17.43 -3.76 7.43
C PRO A 232 16.97 -3.40 6.02
N ASN A 233 17.54 -2.32 5.50
CA ASN A 233 17.21 -1.76 4.17
C ASN A 233 15.75 -1.27 4.01
N ALA A 234 14.95 -1.23 5.07
CA ALA A 234 13.60 -0.71 4.96
C ALA A 234 13.60 0.82 4.75
N VAL A 235 12.79 1.28 3.81
CA VAL A 235 12.54 2.70 3.57
C VAL A 235 11.42 3.17 4.48
N HIS A 236 11.57 4.34 5.09
CA HIS A 236 10.54 4.92 5.93
C HIS A 236 9.55 5.77 5.14
N ILE A 237 8.27 5.42 5.18
CA ILE A 237 7.16 6.27 4.72
C ILE A 237 6.08 6.24 5.80
N TYR A 238 5.90 7.33 6.50
CA TYR A 238 4.85 7.44 7.51
C TYR A 238 3.47 7.36 6.84
N TRP A 239 2.63 6.39 7.24
CA TRP A 239 1.37 6.11 6.52
C TRP A 239 0.43 7.33 6.35
N PRO A 240 0.33 8.33 7.29
CA PRO A 240 -0.49 9.52 7.09
C PRO A 240 -0.03 10.40 5.92
N ASP A 241 1.25 10.27 5.50
CA ASP A 241 1.78 11.07 4.39
C ASP A 241 1.11 10.78 3.05
N PHE A 242 0.35 9.70 2.96
CA PHE A 242 -0.47 9.38 1.78
C PHE A 242 -1.77 10.20 1.69
N PHE A 243 -2.19 10.88 2.75
CA PHE A 243 -3.51 11.52 2.87
C PHE A 243 -3.42 13.03 3.02
N ASN A 244 -4.49 13.70 2.61
CA ASN A 244 -4.77 15.08 2.91
C ASN A 244 -5.33 15.20 4.34
N LYS A 245 -5.41 16.42 4.86
CA LYS A 245 -5.91 16.69 6.23
C LYS A 245 -7.38 16.29 6.42
N ASP A 246 -8.17 16.33 5.35
CA ASP A 246 -9.58 15.89 5.34
C ASP A 246 -9.75 14.38 5.22
N GLY A 247 -8.64 13.62 5.20
CA GLY A 247 -8.62 12.16 5.10
C GLY A 247 -8.79 11.61 3.69
N THR A 248 -8.93 12.46 2.67
CA THR A 248 -8.91 12.03 1.28
C THR A 248 -7.51 11.60 0.87
N LEU A 249 -7.43 10.67 -0.08
CA LEU A 249 -6.16 10.25 -0.64
C LEU A 249 -5.52 11.43 -1.41
N LYS A 250 -4.22 11.63 -1.27
CA LYS A 250 -3.48 12.62 -2.05
C LYS A 250 -3.62 12.36 -3.55
N SER A 251 -3.44 13.42 -4.33
CA SER A 251 -3.48 13.31 -5.80
C SER A 251 -2.41 12.33 -6.32
N LYS A 252 -2.67 11.72 -7.48
CA LYS A 252 -1.70 10.82 -8.12
C LYS A 252 -0.31 11.46 -8.30
N PRO A 253 -0.18 12.73 -8.75
CA PRO A 253 1.13 13.39 -8.83
C PRO A 253 1.85 13.50 -7.47
N ASP A 254 1.12 13.83 -6.39
CA ASP A 254 1.70 13.96 -5.06
C ASP A 254 2.16 12.59 -4.52
N LEU A 255 1.36 11.55 -4.71
CA LEU A 255 1.73 10.17 -4.35
C LEU A 255 2.94 9.69 -5.18
N SER A 256 2.97 9.97 -6.48
CA SER A 256 4.11 9.63 -7.34
C SER A 256 5.39 10.34 -6.87
N SER A 257 5.30 11.61 -6.49
CA SER A 257 6.43 12.36 -5.93
C SER A 257 6.93 11.75 -4.61
N LEU A 258 6.02 11.34 -3.73
CA LEU A 258 6.37 10.68 -2.46
C LEU A 258 7.10 9.35 -2.70
N ILE A 259 6.58 8.52 -3.60
CA ILE A 259 7.16 7.22 -3.97
C ILE A 259 8.54 7.40 -4.60
N GLN A 260 8.68 8.35 -5.52
CA GLN A 260 9.95 8.65 -6.16
C GLN A 260 11.01 9.15 -5.16
N LYS A 261 10.63 10.03 -4.23
CA LYS A 261 11.53 10.50 -3.16
C LYS A 261 11.99 9.37 -2.25
N ALA A 262 11.16 8.36 -2.06
CA ALA A 262 11.49 7.17 -1.29
C ALA A 262 12.37 6.17 -2.08
N GLY A 263 12.70 6.45 -3.35
CA GLY A 263 13.56 5.59 -4.18
C GLY A 263 12.88 4.32 -4.69
N ILE A 264 11.56 4.18 -4.55
CA ILE A 264 10.81 2.98 -4.96
C ILE A 264 10.78 2.90 -6.49
N GLN A 265 11.17 1.76 -7.06
CA GLN A 265 11.16 1.55 -8.50
C GLN A 265 9.89 0.82 -8.95
N PRO A 266 9.37 1.10 -10.16
CA PRO A 266 8.10 0.51 -10.63
C PRO A 266 8.07 -1.00 -10.76
N HIS A 267 9.22 -1.64 -10.94
CA HIS A 267 9.34 -3.10 -11.08
C HIS A 267 9.40 -3.83 -9.75
N GLN A 268 9.65 -3.12 -8.64
CA GLN A 268 9.82 -3.74 -7.34
C GLN A 268 8.49 -4.23 -6.77
N GLU A 269 8.53 -5.39 -6.15
CA GLU A 269 7.47 -5.87 -5.28
C GLU A 269 7.62 -5.22 -3.90
N ILE A 270 6.56 -4.59 -3.43
CA ILE A 270 6.56 -3.83 -2.18
C ILE A 270 6.12 -4.73 -1.03
N ILE A 271 6.85 -4.69 0.08
CA ILE A 271 6.42 -5.30 1.34
C ILE A 271 6.27 -4.18 2.37
N VAL A 272 5.04 -3.95 2.82
CA VAL A 272 4.74 -2.94 3.83
C VAL A 272 4.62 -3.57 5.21
N TYR A 273 5.12 -2.89 6.24
CA TYR A 273 4.96 -3.31 7.63
C TYR A 273 4.77 -2.12 8.58
N CYS A 274 4.23 -2.39 9.76
CA CYS A 274 4.18 -1.41 10.84
C CYS A 274 4.54 -2.08 12.19
N THR A 275 3.78 -1.89 13.24
CA THR A 275 4.00 -2.61 14.51
C THR A 275 3.25 -3.95 14.55
N GLY A 276 2.01 -3.99 14.08
CA GLY A 276 1.15 -5.20 14.11
C GLY A 276 0.20 -5.25 12.91
N GLY A 277 0.64 -4.87 11.70
CA GLY A 277 -0.06 -5.09 10.44
C GLY A 277 -1.32 -4.23 10.17
N VAL A 278 -1.63 -3.23 11.01
CA VAL A 278 -2.86 -2.42 10.86
C VAL A 278 -2.61 -1.17 10.02
N ARG A 279 -1.65 -0.33 10.44
CA ARG A 279 -1.28 0.90 9.71
C ARG A 279 -0.72 0.58 8.33
N SER A 280 0.09 -0.47 8.23
CA SER A 280 0.64 -0.95 6.96
C SER A 280 -0.42 -1.52 6.02
N ALA A 281 -1.53 -2.03 6.52
CA ALA A 281 -2.64 -2.45 5.67
C ALA A 281 -3.29 -1.26 4.94
N MET A 282 -3.26 -0.04 5.50
CA MET A 282 -3.67 1.16 4.77
C MET A 282 -2.63 1.55 3.71
N ALA A 283 -1.33 1.45 4.01
CA ALA A 283 -0.28 1.64 2.99
C ALA A 283 -0.40 0.59 1.87
N TYR A 284 -0.68 -0.68 2.21
CA TYR A 284 -0.99 -1.73 1.25
C TYR A 284 -2.11 -1.29 0.29
N PHE A 285 -3.23 -0.78 0.80
CA PHE A 285 -4.31 -0.25 -0.03
C PHE A 285 -3.82 0.83 -1.00
N VAL A 286 -3.02 1.79 -0.53
CA VAL A 286 -2.52 2.88 -1.38
C VAL A 286 -1.65 2.35 -2.51
N PHE A 287 -0.72 1.43 -2.24
CA PHE A 287 0.12 0.84 -3.27
C PHE A 287 -0.68 -0.04 -4.24
N ARG A 288 -1.69 -0.78 -3.76
CA ARG A 288 -2.64 -1.52 -4.61
C ARG A 288 -3.42 -0.58 -5.53
N TYR A 289 -3.91 0.55 -4.99
CA TYR A 289 -4.58 1.58 -5.77
C TYR A 289 -3.67 2.15 -6.87
N LEU A 290 -2.40 2.37 -6.57
CA LEU A 290 -1.41 2.85 -7.54
C LEU A 290 -0.93 1.77 -8.53
N GLY A 291 -1.40 0.53 -8.42
CA GLY A 291 -1.10 -0.55 -9.36
C GLY A 291 0.20 -1.31 -9.06
N PHE A 292 0.80 -1.12 -7.90
CA PHE A 292 1.98 -1.89 -7.50
C PHE A 292 1.61 -3.31 -7.05
N LYS A 293 2.55 -4.24 -7.26
CA LYS A 293 2.54 -5.52 -6.56
C LYS A 293 2.97 -5.28 -5.11
N VAL A 294 2.11 -5.60 -4.16
CA VAL A 294 2.36 -5.28 -2.74
C VAL A 294 1.84 -6.38 -1.82
N ARG A 295 2.58 -6.63 -0.75
CA ARG A 295 2.23 -7.52 0.36
C ARG A 295 2.23 -6.77 1.67
N ASN A 296 1.29 -7.11 2.56
CA ASN A 296 1.33 -6.64 3.94
C ASN A 296 1.96 -7.71 4.84
N TYR A 297 2.98 -7.36 5.59
CA TYR A 297 3.54 -8.22 6.63
C TYR A 297 2.65 -8.14 7.87
N ASP A 298 1.80 -9.14 8.06
CA ASP A 298 0.78 -9.16 9.11
C ASP A 298 1.41 -9.12 10.51
N GLY A 299 2.42 -9.96 10.78
CA GLY A 299 3.14 -9.99 12.05
C GLY A 299 3.94 -8.72 12.34
N SER A 300 4.40 -8.04 11.28
CA SER A 300 5.08 -6.76 11.34
C SER A 300 6.24 -6.73 12.35
N TRP A 301 6.51 -5.54 12.95
CA TRP A 301 7.59 -5.38 13.91
C TRP A 301 7.44 -6.24 15.17
N TRP A 302 6.23 -6.54 15.60
CA TRP A 302 6.03 -7.46 16.74
C TRP A 302 6.59 -8.85 16.42
N ASP A 303 6.33 -9.42 15.25
CA ASP A 303 6.87 -10.73 14.89
C ASP A 303 8.38 -10.67 14.66
N TRP A 304 8.86 -9.65 13.91
CA TRP A 304 10.28 -9.49 13.60
C TRP A 304 11.14 -9.29 14.85
N SER A 305 10.70 -8.40 15.75
CA SER A 305 11.46 -8.03 16.94
C SER A 305 11.52 -9.12 18.01
N HIS A 306 10.58 -10.08 18.01
CA HIS A 306 10.58 -11.21 18.94
C HIS A 306 11.60 -12.29 18.56
N ASP A 307 12.02 -12.36 17.32
CA ASP A 307 13.04 -13.32 16.90
C ASP A 307 14.45 -12.73 17.08
N PRO A 308 15.23 -13.19 18.08
CA PRO A 308 16.55 -12.61 18.36
C PRO A 308 17.58 -12.84 17.25
N ASN A 309 17.34 -13.81 16.36
CA ASN A 309 18.24 -14.15 15.26
C ASN A 309 18.05 -13.26 14.03
N LEU A 310 16.94 -12.53 13.96
CA LEU A 310 16.70 -11.64 12.83
C LEU A 310 17.44 -10.30 13.02
N PRO A 311 18.06 -9.79 11.94
CA PRO A 311 18.82 -8.55 11.99
C PRO A 311 17.88 -7.33 12.17
N ILE A 312 18.41 -6.29 12.80
CA ILE A 312 17.76 -4.98 12.95
C ILE A 312 18.76 -3.86 12.68
N GLU A 313 18.25 -2.73 12.21
CA GLU A 313 18.99 -1.48 12.09
C GLU A 313 18.42 -0.44 13.04
N ILE A 314 19.31 0.40 13.58
CA ILE A 314 18.98 1.59 14.37
C ILE A 314 19.76 2.73 13.72
N SER A 315 19.07 3.68 13.12
CA SER A 315 19.67 4.83 12.43
C SER A 315 19.57 6.11 13.26
#